data_f012555d283c5f32f5e8638e5c5d142a
#
_entry.id   f012555d283c5f32f5e8638e5c5d142a
#
_cell.length_a   1.000
_cell.length_b   1.000
_cell.length_c   1.000
_cell.angle_alpha   90.00
_cell.angle_beta   90.00
_cell.angle_gamma   90.00
#
_symmetry.space_group_name_H-M   'P 1'
#
loop_
_entity.id
_entity.type
_entity.pdbx_description
1 polymer ?
#
loop_
_entity_poly.entity_id
_entity_poly.type
_entity_poly.pdbx_seq_one_letter_code
_entity_poly.pdbx_strand_id
1 'polypeptide(L)'
;MEANGAPSEITCLIVDDHEVVREGLRLSLSRAPYIRVIGEASDGESAVALTERRRPDVVIMDVRMPGMDGLEATKIISERVPEAAVLIFTAYSERSLLSRGLDSGAKGYILKEAPHQTLLRAIEKVANGDGYVDPALMPAFLTGKDRDEMLTGREREILQLLADGMSNADVAKKLFISQETVKSHVRHILAKLEADTRTHAVAIALRESIID
;
A
#
# COMPACT_ATOMS: atom_id res chain seq x y z
N MET A 1 17.88 6.77 -39.52
CA MET A 1 18.69 5.66 -38.92
C MET A 1 18.59 5.87 -37.44
N GLU A 2 17.56 5.27 -36.82
CA GLU A 2 17.40 5.28 -35.36
C GLU A 2 18.40 4.32 -34.77
N ALA A 3 19.21 4.82 -33.85
CA ALA A 3 20.14 4.00 -33.11
C ALA A 3 19.33 3.01 -32.21
N ASN A 4 19.39 1.75 -32.61
CA ASN A 4 18.90 0.62 -31.82
C ASN A 4 19.84 0.45 -30.60
N GLY A 5 19.74 1.36 -29.61
CA GLY A 5 20.45 1.25 -28.34
C GLY A 5 19.89 0.07 -27.58
N ALA A 6 20.74 -0.89 -27.18
CA ALA A 6 20.37 -1.88 -26.18
C ALA A 6 19.74 -1.14 -24.98
N PRO A 7 18.65 -1.65 -24.39
CA PRO A 7 18.05 -1.01 -23.23
C PRO A 7 19.14 -0.81 -22.15
N SER A 8 19.29 0.41 -21.64
CA SER A 8 20.21 0.69 -20.54
C SER A 8 19.85 -0.22 -19.36
N GLU A 9 20.86 -0.82 -18.75
CA GLU A 9 20.66 -1.70 -17.57
C GLU A 9 19.94 -0.89 -16.48
N ILE A 10 18.83 -1.44 -15.96
CA ILE A 10 18.07 -0.85 -14.86
C ILE A 10 18.51 -1.53 -13.57
N THR A 11 19.02 -0.74 -12.63
CA THR A 11 19.42 -1.22 -11.31
C THR A 11 18.25 -1.14 -10.32
N CYS A 12 17.97 -2.25 -9.60
CA CYS A 12 16.85 -2.33 -8.68
C CYS A 12 17.32 -2.65 -7.25
N LEU A 13 16.70 -2.02 -6.26
CA LEU A 13 16.72 -2.40 -4.84
C LEU A 13 15.37 -3.04 -4.50
N ILE A 14 15.38 -4.21 -3.83
CA ILE A 14 14.17 -4.90 -3.36
C ILE A 14 14.02 -4.65 -1.87
N VAL A 15 12.82 -4.21 -1.44
CA VAL A 15 12.51 -3.91 -0.04
C VAL A 15 11.21 -4.58 0.36
N ASP A 16 11.28 -5.57 1.24
CA ASP A 16 10.13 -6.31 1.80
C ASP A 16 10.59 -7.00 3.08
N ASP A 17 9.78 -7.04 4.12
CA ASP A 17 10.14 -7.72 5.38
C ASP A 17 10.08 -9.26 5.26
N HIS A 18 9.38 -9.80 4.25
CA HIS A 18 9.27 -11.22 3.98
C HIS A 18 10.40 -11.72 3.07
N GLU A 19 11.29 -12.56 3.59
CA GLU A 19 12.41 -13.13 2.83
C GLU A 19 11.98 -13.89 1.57
N VAL A 20 10.88 -14.65 1.67
CA VAL A 20 10.34 -15.43 0.54
C VAL A 20 9.90 -14.51 -0.62
N VAL A 21 9.37 -13.32 -0.32
CA VAL A 21 8.97 -12.34 -1.32
C VAL A 21 10.21 -11.75 -2.00
N ARG A 22 11.23 -11.36 -1.23
CA ARG A 22 12.49 -10.85 -1.77
C ARG A 22 13.17 -11.87 -2.68
N GLU A 23 13.26 -13.13 -2.24
CA GLU A 23 13.85 -14.21 -3.05
C GLU A 23 13.05 -14.45 -4.34
N GLY A 24 11.71 -14.48 -4.25
CA GLY A 24 10.82 -14.60 -5.40
C GLY A 24 11.00 -13.46 -6.41
N LEU A 25 11.08 -12.22 -5.95
CA LEU A 25 11.35 -11.04 -6.79
C LEU A 25 12.73 -11.14 -7.44
N ARG A 26 13.77 -11.46 -6.68
CA ARG A 26 15.14 -11.62 -7.21
C ARG A 26 15.20 -12.66 -8.32
N LEU A 27 14.61 -13.84 -8.11
CA LEU A 27 14.53 -14.90 -9.12
C LEU A 27 13.68 -14.47 -10.32
N SER A 28 12.61 -13.75 -10.10
CA SER A 28 11.74 -13.23 -11.16
C SER A 28 12.50 -12.21 -12.03
N LEU A 29 13.13 -11.23 -11.42
CA LEU A 29 13.85 -10.17 -12.11
C LEU A 29 15.12 -10.65 -12.80
N SER A 30 15.79 -11.71 -12.29
CA SER A 30 16.98 -12.28 -12.94
C SER A 30 16.71 -12.88 -14.34
N ARG A 31 15.44 -13.08 -14.70
CA ARG A 31 15.04 -13.53 -16.04
C ARG A 31 15.02 -12.39 -17.08
N ALA A 32 15.09 -11.15 -16.64
CA ALA A 32 15.14 -9.97 -17.49
C ALA A 32 16.58 -9.45 -17.53
N PRO A 33 17.36 -9.69 -18.61
CA PRO A 33 18.80 -9.43 -18.65
C PRO A 33 19.16 -7.93 -18.56
N TYR A 34 18.19 -7.06 -18.74
CA TYR A 34 18.35 -5.61 -18.61
C TYR A 34 18.00 -5.08 -17.20
N ILE A 35 17.61 -5.96 -16.25
CA ILE A 35 17.36 -5.60 -14.86
C ILE A 35 18.40 -6.25 -13.96
N ARG A 36 19.05 -5.46 -13.13
CA ARG A 36 20.02 -5.94 -12.16
C ARG A 36 19.62 -5.56 -10.73
N VAL A 37 19.34 -6.55 -9.90
CA VAL A 37 19.13 -6.36 -8.48
C VAL A 37 20.49 -6.09 -7.82
N ILE A 38 20.65 -4.89 -7.22
CA ILE A 38 21.90 -4.44 -6.62
C ILE A 38 21.88 -4.50 -5.09
N GLY A 39 20.74 -4.83 -4.49
CA GLY A 39 20.61 -4.97 -3.04
C GLY A 39 19.21 -5.39 -2.62
N GLU A 40 19.12 -5.78 -1.35
CA GLU A 40 17.88 -6.14 -0.67
C GLU A 40 17.86 -5.50 0.71
N ALA A 41 16.66 -5.10 1.19
CA ALA A 41 16.43 -4.60 2.53
C ALA A 41 15.16 -5.25 3.12
N SER A 42 15.10 -5.37 4.44
CA SER A 42 13.98 -5.97 5.16
C SER A 42 13.15 -4.96 5.97
N ASP A 43 13.51 -3.69 5.92
CA ASP A 43 12.90 -2.60 6.68
C ASP A 43 13.17 -1.24 6.02
N GLY A 44 12.42 -0.21 6.45
CA GLY A 44 12.50 1.12 5.86
C GLY A 44 13.83 1.83 6.10
N GLU A 45 14.42 1.70 7.29
CA GLU A 45 15.70 2.34 7.64
C GLU A 45 16.84 1.81 6.76
N SER A 46 16.90 0.48 6.60
CA SER A 46 17.88 -0.19 5.74
C SER A 46 17.67 0.18 4.26
N ALA A 47 16.40 0.33 3.84
CA ALA A 47 16.06 0.74 2.48
C ALA A 47 16.58 2.15 2.16
N VAL A 48 16.37 3.11 3.06
CA VAL A 48 16.90 4.49 2.92
C VAL A 48 18.42 4.46 2.85
N ALA A 49 19.10 3.81 3.80
CA ALA A 49 20.56 3.76 3.86
C ALA A 49 21.18 3.09 2.62
N LEU A 50 20.55 2.01 2.11
CA LEU A 50 21.00 1.32 0.90
C LEU A 50 20.77 2.17 -0.35
N THR A 51 19.64 2.87 -0.44
CA THR A 51 19.33 3.75 -1.58
C THR A 51 20.32 4.90 -1.64
N GLU A 52 20.63 5.57 -0.53
CA GLU A 52 21.64 6.63 -0.47
C GLU A 52 23.03 6.15 -0.92
N ARG A 53 23.41 4.94 -0.52
CA ARG A 53 24.72 4.37 -0.83
C ARG A 53 24.85 3.79 -2.23
N ARG A 54 23.81 3.12 -2.72
CA ARG A 54 23.85 2.34 -3.97
C ARG A 54 23.29 3.06 -5.17
N ARG A 55 22.47 4.11 -4.94
CA ARG A 55 21.84 4.92 -5.99
C ARG A 55 21.16 4.05 -7.05
N PRO A 56 20.18 3.19 -6.68
CA PRO A 56 19.43 2.41 -7.67
C PRO A 56 18.59 3.29 -8.56
N ASP A 57 18.30 2.83 -9.79
CA ASP A 57 17.31 3.49 -10.66
C ASP A 57 15.90 3.30 -10.12
N VAL A 58 15.59 2.10 -9.57
CA VAL A 58 14.27 1.76 -9.04
C VAL A 58 14.39 1.10 -7.65
N VAL A 59 13.57 1.55 -6.73
CA VAL A 59 13.35 0.88 -5.43
C VAL A 59 11.98 0.24 -5.44
N ILE A 60 11.92 -1.10 -5.38
CA ILE A 60 10.67 -1.87 -5.25
C ILE A 60 10.38 -1.98 -3.76
N MET A 61 9.34 -1.28 -3.29
CA MET A 61 9.09 -1.01 -1.87
C MET A 61 7.78 -1.62 -1.41
N ASP A 62 7.83 -2.53 -0.42
CA ASP A 62 6.62 -2.89 0.31
C ASP A 62 6.16 -1.75 1.23
N VAL A 63 4.86 -1.66 1.45
CA VAL A 63 4.27 -0.64 2.33
C VAL A 63 4.36 -1.03 3.79
N ARG A 64 3.99 -2.27 4.13
CA ARG A 64 3.88 -2.70 5.52
C ARG A 64 5.14 -3.44 5.97
N MET A 65 5.96 -2.74 6.72
CA MET A 65 7.16 -3.30 7.34
C MET A 65 7.24 -2.87 8.82
N PRO A 66 7.88 -3.66 9.68
CA PRO A 66 8.14 -3.28 11.07
C PRO A 66 9.04 -2.04 11.16
N GLY A 67 8.83 -1.20 12.17
CA GLY A 67 9.57 0.05 12.36
C GLY A 67 9.13 1.13 11.39
N MET A 68 10.03 1.64 10.57
CA MET A 68 9.71 2.60 9.50
C MET A 68 8.94 1.90 8.39
N ASP A 69 7.72 2.36 8.14
CA ASP A 69 6.90 1.82 7.04
C ASP A 69 7.43 2.26 5.66
N GLY A 70 6.97 1.56 4.60
CA GLY A 70 7.44 1.83 3.25
C GLY A 70 7.02 3.20 2.71
N LEU A 71 5.95 3.81 3.21
CA LEU A 71 5.53 5.16 2.79
C LEU A 71 6.42 6.22 3.42
N GLU A 72 6.80 6.05 4.68
CA GLU A 72 7.75 6.92 5.36
C GLU A 72 9.13 6.82 4.71
N ALA A 73 9.62 5.59 4.44
CA ALA A 73 10.85 5.37 3.71
C ALA A 73 10.82 5.99 2.30
N THR A 74 9.70 5.85 1.57
CA THR A 74 9.50 6.45 0.25
C THR A 74 9.63 7.96 0.31
N LYS A 75 9.03 8.61 1.28
CA LYS A 75 9.13 10.07 1.46
C LYS A 75 10.57 10.50 1.66
N ILE A 76 11.30 9.84 2.56
CA ILE A 76 12.71 10.15 2.83
C ILE A 76 13.55 9.93 1.56
N ILE A 77 13.34 8.82 0.86
CA ILE A 77 14.08 8.52 -0.38
C ILE A 77 13.80 9.57 -1.45
N SER A 78 12.53 9.95 -1.67
CA SER A 78 12.17 10.95 -2.68
C SER A 78 12.76 12.34 -2.40
N GLU A 79 12.96 12.68 -1.12
CA GLU A 79 13.59 13.94 -0.69
C GLU A 79 15.12 13.91 -0.84
N ARG A 80 15.77 12.77 -0.49
CA ARG A 80 17.24 12.67 -0.41
C ARG A 80 17.90 12.10 -1.66
N VAL A 81 17.15 11.28 -2.42
CA VAL A 81 17.64 10.57 -3.62
C VAL A 81 16.57 10.69 -4.72
N PRO A 82 16.25 11.90 -5.20
CA PRO A 82 15.15 12.13 -6.14
C PRO A 82 15.31 11.42 -7.49
N GLU A 83 16.52 11.00 -7.83
CA GLU A 83 16.81 10.19 -9.01
C GLU A 83 16.38 8.71 -8.87
N ALA A 84 16.24 8.18 -7.65
CA ALA A 84 15.74 6.84 -7.42
C ALA A 84 14.20 6.81 -7.48
N ALA A 85 13.65 6.13 -8.48
CA ALA A 85 12.21 6.00 -8.62
C ALA A 85 11.67 4.94 -7.65
N VAL A 86 10.77 5.31 -6.73
CA VAL A 86 10.14 4.34 -5.84
C VAL A 86 8.89 3.77 -6.50
N LEU A 87 8.86 2.44 -6.68
CA LEU A 87 7.73 1.64 -7.12
C LEU A 87 7.16 0.88 -5.91
N ILE A 88 6.02 1.31 -5.41
CA ILE A 88 5.30 0.60 -4.35
C ILE A 88 4.83 -0.76 -4.87
N PHE A 89 5.16 -1.83 -4.13
CA PHE A 89 4.82 -3.22 -4.44
C PHE A 89 4.12 -3.84 -3.23
N THR A 90 2.80 -3.91 -3.25
CA THR A 90 2.01 -4.22 -2.05
C THR A 90 0.89 -5.22 -2.31
N ALA A 91 0.47 -5.94 -1.28
CA ALA A 91 -0.72 -6.79 -1.31
C ALA A 91 -2.04 -6.00 -1.14
N TYR A 92 -1.97 -4.70 -0.88
CA TYR A 92 -3.11 -3.87 -0.49
C TYR A 92 -3.56 -2.97 -1.64
N SER A 93 -4.86 -2.97 -1.90
CA SER A 93 -5.50 -2.21 -2.99
C SER A 93 -6.30 -1.00 -2.50
N GLU A 94 -6.17 -0.64 -1.21
CA GLU A 94 -6.93 0.48 -0.64
C GLU A 94 -6.49 1.81 -1.26
N ARG A 95 -7.49 2.63 -1.60
CA ARG A 95 -7.27 3.95 -2.19
C ARG A 95 -6.47 4.88 -1.28
N SER A 96 -6.69 4.80 0.04
CA SER A 96 -5.95 5.59 1.05
C SER A 96 -4.45 5.33 0.99
N LEU A 97 -4.04 4.06 0.88
CA LEU A 97 -2.64 3.69 0.73
C LEU A 97 -2.07 4.16 -0.60
N LEU A 98 -2.85 4.08 -1.67
CA LEU A 98 -2.45 4.54 -2.98
C LEU A 98 -2.27 6.07 -3.01
N SER A 99 -3.22 6.84 -2.47
CA SER A 99 -3.13 8.30 -2.34
C SER A 99 -1.90 8.69 -1.51
N ARG A 100 -1.75 8.10 -0.32
CA ARG A 100 -0.59 8.33 0.55
C ARG A 100 0.74 7.93 -0.13
N GLY A 101 0.75 6.85 -0.92
CA GLY A 101 1.91 6.43 -1.70
C GLY A 101 2.32 7.47 -2.72
N LEU A 102 1.37 8.04 -3.44
CA LEU A 102 1.63 9.13 -4.39
C LEU A 102 2.08 10.42 -3.68
N ASP A 103 1.43 10.76 -2.56
CA ASP A 103 1.78 11.93 -1.73
C ASP A 103 3.17 11.80 -1.10
N SER A 104 3.65 10.57 -0.84
CA SER A 104 5.01 10.31 -0.37
C SER A 104 6.08 10.43 -1.46
N GLY A 105 5.70 10.67 -2.71
CA GLY A 105 6.61 10.82 -3.84
C GLY A 105 6.89 9.55 -4.64
N ALA A 106 6.15 8.45 -4.39
CA ALA A 106 6.25 7.25 -5.21
C ALA A 106 5.98 7.54 -6.69
N LYS A 107 6.76 6.93 -7.58
CA LYS A 107 6.59 7.06 -9.03
C LYS A 107 5.68 5.98 -9.61
N GLY A 108 5.45 4.90 -8.87
CA GLY A 108 4.54 3.86 -9.31
C GLY A 108 3.93 3.07 -8.15
N TYR A 109 2.85 2.37 -8.48
CA TYR A 109 2.12 1.53 -7.55
C TYR A 109 1.65 0.27 -8.27
N ILE A 110 1.98 -0.91 -7.73
CA ILE A 110 1.64 -2.21 -8.31
C ILE A 110 1.28 -3.21 -7.22
N LEU A 111 0.37 -4.11 -7.52
CA LEU A 111 -0.02 -5.18 -6.60
C LEU A 111 0.98 -6.34 -6.64
N LYS A 112 1.22 -7.00 -5.48
CA LYS A 112 2.04 -8.23 -5.36
C LYS A 112 1.48 -9.40 -6.19
N GLU A 113 0.17 -9.36 -6.48
CA GLU A 113 -0.54 -10.34 -7.31
C GLU A 113 -0.42 -10.08 -8.82
N ALA A 114 0.17 -8.95 -9.21
CA ALA A 114 0.31 -8.59 -10.61
C ALA A 114 1.16 -9.62 -11.38
N PRO A 115 0.80 -9.93 -12.64
CA PRO A 115 1.61 -10.80 -13.48
C PRO A 115 3.05 -10.28 -13.61
N HIS A 116 4.02 -11.19 -13.70
CA HIS A 116 5.44 -10.84 -13.85
C HIS A 116 5.71 -9.80 -14.96
N GLN A 117 5.07 -9.94 -16.11
CA GLN A 117 5.22 -8.97 -17.21
C GLN A 117 4.73 -7.57 -16.86
N THR A 118 3.72 -7.46 -15.98
CA THR A 118 3.20 -6.18 -15.48
C THR A 118 4.25 -5.51 -14.58
N LEU A 119 4.90 -6.30 -13.71
CA LEU A 119 5.99 -5.79 -12.86
C LEU A 119 7.17 -5.28 -13.70
N LEU A 120 7.61 -6.03 -14.72
CA LEU A 120 8.70 -5.59 -15.60
C LEU A 120 8.36 -4.27 -16.30
N ARG A 121 7.15 -4.16 -16.84
CA ARG A 121 6.66 -2.92 -17.48
C ARG A 121 6.60 -1.75 -16.49
N ALA A 122 6.17 -1.99 -15.24
CA ALA A 122 6.14 -0.97 -14.21
C ALA A 122 7.55 -0.45 -13.89
N ILE A 123 8.52 -1.36 -13.72
CA ILE A 123 9.93 -1.02 -13.50
C ILE A 123 10.48 -0.17 -14.65
N GLU A 124 10.29 -0.59 -15.90
CA GLU A 124 10.74 0.16 -17.08
C GLU A 124 10.14 1.58 -17.13
N LYS A 125 8.84 1.68 -16.85
CA LYS A 125 8.13 2.96 -16.86
C LYS A 125 8.70 3.92 -15.82
N VAL A 126 8.81 3.49 -14.56
CA VAL A 126 9.28 4.36 -13.47
C VAL A 126 10.77 4.70 -13.64
N ALA A 127 11.58 3.78 -14.15
CA ALA A 127 13.00 4.03 -14.46
C ALA A 127 13.18 5.10 -15.55
N ASN A 128 12.25 5.18 -16.49
CA ASN A 128 12.25 6.21 -17.55
C ASN A 128 11.64 7.55 -17.09
N GLY A 129 11.23 7.67 -15.82
CA GLY A 129 10.61 8.87 -15.28
C GLY A 129 9.09 8.97 -15.49
N ASP A 130 8.48 7.96 -16.12
CA ASP A 130 7.03 7.87 -16.27
C ASP A 130 6.37 7.40 -14.98
N GLY A 131 5.16 7.89 -14.69
CA GLY A 131 4.33 7.34 -13.62
C GLY A 131 3.72 5.99 -14.01
N TYR A 132 3.53 5.10 -13.03
CA TYR A 132 2.83 3.83 -13.26
C TYR A 132 1.85 3.50 -12.14
N VAL A 133 0.60 3.20 -12.51
CA VAL A 133 -0.40 2.65 -11.59
C VAL A 133 -0.96 1.37 -12.21
N ASP A 134 -0.98 0.30 -11.41
CA ASP A 134 -1.54 -0.98 -11.85
C ASP A 134 -2.99 -0.79 -12.31
N PRO A 135 -3.35 -1.23 -13.52
CA PRO A 135 -4.73 -1.15 -14.01
C PRO A 135 -5.75 -1.82 -13.08
N ALA A 136 -5.35 -2.84 -12.32
CA ALA A 136 -6.22 -3.49 -11.34
C ALA A 136 -6.64 -2.56 -10.19
N LEU A 137 -5.89 -1.48 -9.94
CA LEU A 137 -6.19 -0.45 -8.92
C LEU A 137 -7.11 0.66 -9.44
N MET A 138 -7.27 0.78 -10.77
CA MET A 138 -8.08 1.84 -11.38
C MET A 138 -9.54 1.86 -10.91
N PRO A 139 -10.23 0.71 -10.68
CA PRO A 139 -11.58 0.73 -10.12
C PRO A 139 -11.66 1.41 -8.75
N ALA A 140 -10.68 1.18 -7.88
CA ALA A 140 -10.61 1.84 -6.56
C ALA A 140 -10.44 3.37 -6.69
N PHE A 141 -9.72 3.82 -7.72
CA PHE A 141 -9.59 5.25 -8.05
C PHE A 141 -10.89 5.87 -8.57
N LEU A 142 -11.59 5.16 -9.47
CA LEU A 142 -12.75 5.70 -10.18
C LEU A 142 -14.02 5.70 -9.32
N THR A 143 -14.16 4.74 -8.40
CA THR A 143 -15.36 4.64 -7.54
C THR A 143 -15.40 5.68 -6.42
N GLY A 144 -14.30 6.40 -6.17
CA GLY A 144 -14.28 7.58 -5.31
C GLY A 144 -14.55 7.34 -3.82
N LYS A 145 -14.63 6.08 -3.39
CA LYS A 145 -14.95 5.72 -2.01
C LYS A 145 -13.83 4.87 -1.42
N ASP A 146 -12.94 5.49 -0.65
CA ASP A 146 -12.16 4.77 0.34
C ASP A 146 -13.11 4.26 1.41
N ARG A 147 -13.11 2.96 1.66
CA ARG A 147 -13.88 2.40 2.78
C ARG A 147 -13.37 2.94 4.12
N ASP A 148 -12.09 3.31 4.19
CA ASP A 148 -11.49 3.96 5.36
C ASP A 148 -11.98 5.41 5.55
N GLU A 149 -12.21 6.18 4.47
CA GLU A 149 -12.85 7.50 4.50
C GLU A 149 -14.37 7.42 4.63
N MET A 150 -14.97 6.25 4.35
CA MET A 150 -16.43 6.05 4.49
C MET A 150 -16.89 6.11 5.94
N LEU A 151 -16.07 5.67 6.91
CA LEU A 151 -16.41 5.74 8.32
C LEU A 151 -15.83 7.01 8.95
N THR A 152 -16.68 7.81 9.55
CA THR A 152 -16.22 8.91 10.40
C THR A 152 -15.45 8.37 11.60
N GLY A 153 -14.58 9.17 12.22
CA GLY A 153 -13.86 8.77 13.43
C GLY A 153 -14.78 8.22 14.52
N ARG A 154 -16.01 8.78 14.64
CA ARG A 154 -17.02 8.30 15.59
C ARG A 154 -17.61 6.94 15.21
N GLU A 155 -17.83 6.70 13.93
CA GLU A 155 -18.33 5.41 13.44
C GLU A 155 -17.26 4.32 13.59
N ARG A 156 -15.99 4.64 13.38
CA ARG A 156 -14.86 3.73 13.60
C ARG A 156 -14.72 3.37 15.08
N GLU A 157 -14.79 4.36 15.97
CA GLU A 157 -14.75 4.14 17.42
C GLU A 157 -15.89 3.23 17.89
N ILE A 158 -17.11 3.45 17.38
CA ILE A 158 -18.26 2.59 17.68
C ILE A 158 -18.02 1.17 17.15
N LEU A 159 -17.55 1.03 15.92
CA LEU A 159 -17.31 -0.28 15.31
C LEU A 159 -16.22 -1.08 16.05
N GLN A 160 -15.16 -0.40 16.52
CA GLN A 160 -14.13 -1.01 17.37
C GLN A 160 -14.75 -1.57 18.68
N LEU A 161 -15.57 -0.78 19.37
CA LEU A 161 -16.22 -1.24 20.60
C LEU A 161 -17.19 -2.41 20.36
N LEU A 162 -17.81 -2.45 19.18
CA LEU A 162 -18.64 -3.60 18.78
C LEU A 162 -17.79 -4.83 18.47
N ALA A 163 -16.60 -4.68 17.92
CA ALA A 163 -15.62 -5.76 17.70
C ALA A 163 -15.11 -6.31 19.02
N ASP A 164 -14.91 -5.44 20.02
CA ASP A 164 -14.57 -5.82 21.42
C ASP A 164 -15.71 -6.55 22.15
N GLY A 165 -16.83 -6.84 21.46
CA GLY A 165 -17.96 -7.59 22.01
C GLY A 165 -18.97 -6.76 22.81
N MET A 166 -18.85 -5.42 22.84
CA MET A 166 -19.78 -4.58 23.59
C MET A 166 -21.18 -4.53 22.98
N SER A 167 -22.21 -4.51 23.84
CA SER A 167 -23.59 -4.24 23.41
C SER A 167 -23.79 -2.77 23.09
N ASN A 168 -24.86 -2.44 22.33
CA ASN A 168 -25.21 -1.04 22.07
C ASN A 168 -25.45 -0.24 23.36
N ALA A 169 -25.90 -0.90 24.45
CA ALA A 169 -26.07 -0.27 25.75
C ALA A 169 -24.73 0.09 26.40
N ASP A 170 -23.74 -0.80 26.29
CA ASP A 170 -22.41 -0.58 26.85
C ASP A 170 -21.65 0.48 26.07
N VAL A 171 -21.73 0.44 24.72
CA VAL A 171 -21.20 1.48 23.85
C VAL A 171 -21.81 2.84 24.17
N ALA A 172 -23.14 2.91 24.36
CA ALA A 172 -23.84 4.14 24.71
C ALA A 172 -23.34 4.73 26.04
N LYS A 173 -23.15 3.89 27.07
CA LYS A 173 -22.58 4.29 28.36
C LYS A 173 -21.14 4.77 28.22
N LYS A 174 -20.29 4.02 27.51
CA LYS A 174 -18.86 4.32 27.35
C LYS A 174 -18.64 5.63 26.60
N LEU A 175 -19.48 5.91 25.63
CA LEU A 175 -19.38 7.08 24.75
C LEU A 175 -20.24 8.28 25.18
N PHE A 176 -20.97 8.16 26.29
CA PHE A 176 -21.88 9.19 26.85
C PHE A 176 -22.93 9.66 25.84
N ILE A 177 -23.54 8.72 25.09
CA ILE A 177 -24.61 8.99 24.12
C ILE A 177 -25.81 8.07 24.36
N SER A 178 -26.95 8.34 23.67
CA SER A 178 -28.11 7.46 23.78
C SER A 178 -27.92 6.14 23.01
N GLN A 179 -28.60 5.08 23.44
CA GLN A 179 -28.62 3.81 22.69
C GLN A 179 -29.20 3.99 21.28
N GLU A 180 -30.15 4.91 21.12
CA GLU A 180 -30.73 5.22 19.80
C GLU A 180 -29.72 5.87 18.86
N THR A 181 -28.85 6.73 19.41
CA THR A 181 -27.73 7.31 18.67
C THR A 181 -26.75 6.22 18.22
N VAL A 182 -26.42 5.26 19.10
CA VAL A 182 -25.56 4.11 18.71
C VAL A 182 -26.22 3.29 17.61
N LYS A 183 -27.51 2.97 17.71
CA LYS A 183 -28.22 2.24 16.65
C LYS A 183 -28.21 2.99 15.31
N SER A 184 -28.35 4.32 15.34
CA SER A 184 -28.26 5.15 14.13
C SER A 184 -26.87 5.05 13.49
N HIS A 185 -25.79 5.16 14.28
CA HIS A 185 -24.43 4.99 13.77
C HIS A 185 -24.21 3.59 13.22
N VAL A 186 -24.66 2.54 13.91
CA VAL A 186 -24.55 1.15 13.41
C VAL A 186 -25.25 1.00 12.09
N ARG A 187 -26.44 1.56 11.90
CA ARG A 187 -27.14 1.53 10.60
C ARG A 187 -26.33 2.20 9.49
N HIS A 188 -25.73 3.35 9.77
CA HIS A 188 -24.87 4.04 8.81
C HIS A 188 -23.59 3.22 8.50
N ILE A 189 -22.97 2.62 9.52
CA ILE A 189 -21.80 1.73 9.35
C ILE A 189 -22.16 0.55 8.43
N LEU A 190 -23.31 -0.14 8.70
CA LEU A 190 -23.77 -1.25 7.87
C LEU A 190 -23.96 -0.82 6.41
N ALA A 191 -24.61 0.33 6.18
CA ALA A 191 -24.85 0.86 4.84
C ALA A 191 -23.53 1.23 4.14
N LYS A 192 -22.57 1.82 4.86
CA LYS A 192 -21.28 2.25 4.32
C LYS A 192 -20.36 1.07 3.99
N LEU A 193 -20.39 0.02 4.80
CA LEU A 193 -19.60 -1.22 4.61
C LEU A 193 -20.33 -2.25 3.74
N GLU A 194 -21.54 -1.94 3.25
CA GLU A 194 -22.39 -2.88 2.50
C GLU A 194 -22.59 -4.20 3.24
N ALA A 195 -22.76 -4.12 4.57
CA ALA A 195 -22.89 -5.27 5.45
C ALA A 195 -24.34 -5.50 5.89
N ASP A 196 -24.81 -6.75 5.83
CA ASP A 196 -26.17 -7.11 6.24
C ASP A 196 -26.33 -7.22 7.76
N THR A 197 -25.24 -7.50 8.48
CA THR A 197 -25.25 -7.72 9.92
C THR A 197 -24.06 -7.04 10.61
N ARG A 198 -24.18 -6.77 11.92
CA ARG A 198 -23.07 -6.22 12.70
C ARG A 198 -21.82 -7.13 12.66
N THR A 199 -22.01 -8.44 12.72
CA THR A 199 -20.91 -9.41 12.65
C THR A 199 -20.22 -9.36 11.29
N HIS A 200 -20.98 -9.18 10.22
CA HIS A 200 -20.45 -9.00 8.87
C HIS A 200 -19.66 -7.68 8.76
N ALA A 201 -20.18 -6.58 9.34
CA ALA A 201 -19.47 -5.30 9.36
C ALA A 201 -18.14 -5.38 10.14
N VAL A 202 -18.13 -6.04 11.31
CA VAL A 202 -16.90 -6.27 12.09
C VAL A 202 -15.91 -7.13 11.29
N ALA A 203 -16.37 -8.22 10.67
CA ALA A 203 -15.51 -9.09 9.87
C ALA A 203 -14.88 -8.36 8.66
N ILE A 204 -15.64 -7.49 7.99
CA ILE A 204 -15.13 -6.63 6.92
C ILE A 204 -14.08 -5.68 7.49
N ALA A 205 -14.38 -5.00 8.59
CA ALA A 205 -13.52 -3.96 9.16
C ALA A 205 -12.18 -4.53 9.67
N LEU A 206 -12.17 -5.71 10.28
CA LEU A 206 -10.95 -6.43 10.68
C LEU A 206 -10.13 -6.88 9.47
N ARG A 207 -10.80 -7.48 8.46
CA ARG A 207 -10.12 -7.94 7.24
C ARG A 207 -9.48 -6.80 6.45
N GLU A 208 -10.12 -5.65 6.43
CA GLU A 208 -9.69 -4.47 5.70
C GLU A 208 -8.87 -3.50 6.58
N SER A 209 -8.52 -3.92 7.82
CA SER A 209 -7.72 -3.14 8.78
C SER A 209 -8.29 -1.74 9.07
N ILE A 210 -9.62 -1.59 8.99
CA ILE A 210 -10.34 -0.36 9.38
C ILE A 210 -10.36 -0.20 10.90
N ILE A 211 -10.36 -1.34 11.61
CA ILE A 211 -10.26 -1.48 13.07
C ILE A 211 -9.25 -2.57 13.42
N ASP A 212 -8.78 -2.57 14.68
CA ASP A 212 -7.80 -3.52 15.23
C ASP A 212 -8.48 -4.78 15.83
#